data_f4cb05279a7019e7c20ffee47629497c
#
_entry.id   f4cb05279a7019e7c20ffee47629497c
#
_cell.length_a   1.000
_cell.length_b   1.000
_cell.length_c   1.000
_cell.angle_alpha   90.00
_cell.angle_beta   90.00
_cell.angle_gamma   90.00
#
_symmetry.space_group_name_H-M   'P 1'
#
loop_
_entity.id
_entity.type
_entity.pdbx_description
1 polymer ?
#
loop_
_entity_poly.entity_id
_entity_poly.type
_entity_poly.pdbx_seq_one_letter_code
_entity_poly.pdbx_strand_id
1 'polypeptide(L)'
;RELIKKVKKNSLKRMVRVDKMTLAALHSTLKLYESPDSLSGKLPTLRFLTRPPEDVHRLVREIVPVMSGELDGLARVQIVECKSQIGSGALPIDLLPSWGVSVVPLVPSDSRLQTLNKKFRKLAVPIIGRVSSGRLILDFRCLDEPELFLEQIRSIGEATA
;
A
#
# COMPACT_ATOMS: atom_id res chain seq x y z
N ARG A 1 12.94 -36.61 4.14
CA ARG A 1 14.01 -36.84 5.15
C ARG A 1 15.39 -37.00 4.51
N GLU A 2 15.54 -37.66 3.36
CA GLU A 2 16.86 -37.87 2.70
C GLU A 2 17.49 -36.57 2.19
N LEU A 3 16.72 -35.66 1.56
CA LEU A 3 17.20 -34.36 1.10
C LEU A 3 17.79 -33.54 2.25
N ILE A 4 17.13 -33.55 3.42
CA ILE A 4 17.62 -32.84 4.61
C ILE A 4 18.95 -33.43 5.09
N LYS A 5 19.13 -34.76 5.03
CA LYS A 5 20.41 -35.41 5.36
C LYS A 5 21.53 -34.97 4.40
N LYS A 6 21.24 -34.86 3.10
CA LYS A 6 22.19 -34.37 2.08
C LYS A 6 22.59 -32.94 2.33
N VAL A 7 21.61 -32.05 2.61
CA VAL A 7 21.85 -30.62 2.94
C VAL A 7 22.73 -30.52 4.20
N LYS A 8 22.44 -31.29 5.26
CA LYS A 8 23.23 -31.28 6.50
C LYS A 8 24.70 -31.69 6.31
N LYS A 9 24.99 -32.53 5.31
CA LYS A 9 26.36 -32.94 5.00
C LYS A 9 27.10 -32.00 4.05
N ASN A 10 26.41 -31.10 3.38
CA ASN A 10 27.01 -30.17 2.45
C ASN A 10 27.85 -29.10 3.17
N SER A 11 29.09 -28.90 2.71
CA SER A 11 30.00 -27.91 3.27
C SER A 11 29.49 -26.46 3.14
N LEU A 12 28.71 -26.19 2.07
CA LEU A 12 28.12 -24.87 1.79
C LEU A 12 26.96 -24.51 2.72
N LYS A 13 26.48 -25.44 3.58
CA LYS A 13 25.37 -25.17 4.52
C LYS A 13 25.61 -23.95 5.43
N ARG A 14 26.88 -23.59 5.69
CA ARG A 14 27.22 -22.41 6.46
C ARG A 14 26.87 -21.10 5.77
N MET A 15 26.93 -21.06 4.43
CA MET A 15 26.60 -19.86 3.63
C MET A 15 25.12 -19.51 3.69
N VAL A 16 24.25 -20.52 3.86
CA VAL A 16 22.80 -20.37 3.95
C VAL A 16 22.27 -20.44 5.39
N ARG A 17 23.17 -20.35 6.36
CA ARG A 17 22.79 -20.40 7.77
C ARG A 17 22.11 -19.10 8.18
N VAL A 18 20.87 -19.22 8.63
CA VAL A 18 20.12 -18.10 9.21
C VAL A 18 20.73 -17.72 10.56
N ASP A 19 20.91 -16.42 10.79
CA ASP A 19 21.40 -15.90 12.07
C ASP A 19 20.34 -16.00 13.19
N LYS A 20 20.78 -15.77 14.43
CA LYS A 20 19.92 -15.93 15.61
C LYS A 20 18.81 -14.90 15.67
N MET A 21 19.03 -13.68 15.17
CA MET A 21 18.02 -12.61 15.19
C MET A 21 16.88 -12.94 14.24
N THR A 22 17.21 -13.38 13.02
CA THR A 22 16.21 -13.83 12.04
C THR A 22 15.42 -15.02 12.58
N LEU A 23 16.06 -15.99 13.24
CA LEU A 23 15.36 -17.12 13.86
C LEU A 23 14.43 -16.68 14.99
N ALA A 24 14.84 -15.72 15.82
CA ALA A 24 14.02 -15.18 16.90
C ALA A 24 12.80 -14.43 16.33
N ALA A 25 12.99 -13.61 15.30
CA ALA A 25 11.92 -12.89 14.63
C ALA A 25 10.91 -13.87 13.99
N LEU A 26 11.41 -14.89 13.27
CA LEU A 26 10.57 -15.96 12.69
C LEU A 26 9.78 -16.71 13.77
N HIS A 27 10.45 -17.08 14.88
CA HIS A 27 9.78 -17.74 16.01
C HIS A 27 8.66 -16.88 16.59
N SER A 28 8.90 -15.58 16.81
CA SER A 28 7.90 -14.64 17.33
C SER A 28 6.72 -14.51 16.36
N THR A 29 6.99 -14.43 15.07
CA THR A 29 5.95 -14.38 14.04
C THR A 29 5.12 -15.67 14.02
N LEU A 30 5.77 -16.84 14.07
CA LEU A 30 5.07 -18.13 14.07
C LEU A 30 4.21 -18.33 15.31
N LYS A 31 4.60 -17.79 16.47
CA LYS A 31 3.77 -17.82 17.67
C LYS A 31 2.40 -17.13 17.48
N LEU A 32 2.31 -16.13 16.62
CA LEU A 32 1.02 -15.47 16.33
C LEU A 32 0.02 -16.44 15.69
N TYR A 33 0.50 -17.44 14.94
CA TYR A 33 -0.33 -18.45 14.29
C TYR A 33 -0.95 -19.47 15.29
N GLU A 34 -0.52 -19.49 16.55
CA GLU A 34 -1.16 -20.27 17.61
C GLU A 34 -2.54 -19.72 17.98
N SER A 35 -2.84 -18.46 17.59
CA SER A 35 -4.12 -17.79 17.84
C SER A 35 -4.76 -17.29 16.53
N PRO A 36 -5.33 -18.18 15.70
CA PRO A 36 -5.82 -17.85 14.35
C PRO A 36 -6.84 -16.71 14.34
N ASP A 37 -7.73 -16.64 15.31
CA ASP A 37 -8.82 -15.66 15.37
C ASP A 37 -8.32 -14.22 15.52
N SER A 38 -7.13 -14.02 16.12
CA SER A 38 -6.53 -12.70 16.30
C SER A 38 -5.43 -12.39 15.27
N LEU A 39 -5.13 -13.33 14.38
CA LEU A 39 -3.96 -13.28 13.51
C LEU A 39 -4.03 -12.13 12.50
N SER A 40 -5.19 -11.93 11.87
CA SER A 40 -5.41 -10.85 10.89
C SER A 40 -5.21 -9.46 11.50
N GLY A 41 -5.56 -9.27 12.78
CA GLY A 41 -5.32 -8.01 13.48
C GLY A 41 -3.86 -7.77 13.84
N LYS A 42 -3.09 -8.84 14.09
CA LYS A 42 -1.69 -8.74 14.55
C LYS A 42 -0.65 -8.72 13.43
N LEU A 43 -0.97 -9.28 12.27
CA LEU A 43 -0.08 -9.31 11.11
C LEU A 43 -0.55 -8.29 10.07
N PRO A 44 0.21 -7.20 9.82
CA PRO A 44 -0.20 -6.15 8.87
C PRO A 44 -0.55 -6.67 7.49
N THR A 45 0.26 -7.59 6.95
CA THR A 45 -0.01 -8.20 5.64
C THR A 45 -1.36 -8.91 5.60
N LEU A 46 -1.70 -9.71 6.62
CA LEU A 46 -2.98 -10.41 6.68
C LEU A 46 -4.13 -9.42 6.89
N ARG A 47 -3.94 -8.40 7.73
CA ARG A 47 -4.93 -7.34 7.93
C ARG A 47 -5.33 -6.68 6.61
N PHE A 48 -4.36 -6.34 5.76
CA PHE A 48 -4.63 -5.74 4.45
C PHE A 48 -5.24 -6.73 3.46
N LEU A 49 -4.80 -7.99 3.47
CA LEU A 49 -5.36 -9.04 2.62
C LEU A 49 -6.83 -9.31 2.95
N THR A 50 -7.17 -9.38 4.23
CA THR A 50 -8.53 -9.71 4.69
C THR A 50 -9.46 -8.51 4.87
N ARG A 51 -8.96 -7.28 4.66
CA ARG A 51 -9.75 -6.04 4.81
C ARG A 51 -10.94 -6.05 3.85
N PRO A 52 -12.20 -5.93 4.34
CA PRO A 52 -13.37 -5.87 3.49
C PRO A 52 -13.31 -4.66 2.54
N PRO A 53 -13.72 -4.80 1.28
CA PRO A 53 -13.78 -3.67 0.34
C PRO A 53 -14.67 -2.51 0.85
N GLU A 54 -15.72 -2.83 1.61
CA GLU A 54 -16.65 -1.88 2.20
C GLU A 54 -15.96 -0.95 3.20
N ASP A 55 -15.02 -1.47 3.99
CA ASP A 55 -14.24 -0.67 4.94
C ASP A 55 -13.26 0.26 4.20
N VAL A 56 -12.67 -0.23 3.11
CA VAL A 56 -11.85 0.62 2.23
C VAL A 56 -12.69 1.72 1.60
N HIS A 57 -13.89 1.40 1.13
CA HIS A 57 -14.81 2.38 0.54
C HIS A 57 -15.24 3.46 1.56
N ARG A 58 -15.55 3.06 2.80
CA ARG A 58 -15.87 3.99 3.88
C ARG A 58 -14.73 4.98 4.11
N LEU A 59 -13.51 4.48 4.25
CA LEU A 59 -12.31 5.29 4.41
C LEU A 59 -12.11 6.27 3.25
N VAL A 60 -12.27 5.81 2.01
CA VAL A 60 -12.14 6.68 0.82
C VAL A 60 -13.16 7.81 0.85
N ARG A 61 -14.40 7.54 1.26
CA ARG A 61 -15.47 8.56 1.38
C ARG A 61 -15.15 9.64 2.41
N GLU A 62 -14.44 9.31 3.47
CA GLU A 62 -13.98 10.27 4.49
C GLU A 62 -12.82 11.14 3.99
N ILE A 63 -11.94 10.56 3.18
CA ILE A 63 -10.73 11.22 2.66
C ILE A 63 -11.04 12.16 1.48
N VAL A 64 -11.93 11.77 0.58
CA VAL A 64 -12.18 12.49 -0.68
C VAL A 64 -12.59 13.95 -0.51
N PRO A 65 -13.45 14.34 0.45
CA PRO A 65 -13.80 15.74 0.65
C PRO A 65 -12.57 16.62 0.95
N VAL A 66 -11.67 16.15 1.83
CA VAL A 66 -10.44 16.85 2.17
C VAL A 66 -9.52 16.96 0.96
N MET A 67 -9.28 15.83 0.27
CA MET A 67 -8.46 15.84 -0.95
C MET A 67 -9.02 16.77 -2.03
N SER A 68 -10.34 16.83 -2.19
CA SER A 68 -10.97 17.68 -3.17
C SER A 68 -10.79 19.17 -2.85
N GLY A 69 -10.83 19.54 -1.56
CA GLY A 69 -10.56 20.91 -1.12
C GLY A 69 -9.11 21.31 -1.33
N GLU A 70 -8.16 20.48 -0.91
CA GLU A 70 -6.72 20.78 -1.01
C GLU A 70 -6.18 20.75 -2.45
N LEU A 71 -6.84 20.04 -3.34
CA LEU A 71 -6.47 19.94 -4.75
C LEU A 71 -7.37 20.77 -5.66
N ASP A 72 -8.20 21.65 -5.07
CA ASP A 72 -9.03 22.58 -5.86
C ASP A 72 -8.16 23.47 -6.74
N GLY A 73 -8.64 23.76 -7.93
CA GLY A 73 -7.87 24.48 -8.94
C GLY A 73 -6.71 23.72 -9.59
N LEU A 74 -6.31 22.55 -9.05
CA LEU A 74 -5.20 21.72 -9.56
C LEU A 74 -5.69 20.47 -10.27
N ALA A 75 -6.57 19.71 -9.63
CA ALA A 75 -7.00 18.40 -10.10
C ALA A 75 -8.42 18.07 -9.64
N ARG A 76 -9.09 17.22 -10.41
CA ARG A 76 -10.37 16.60 -10.03
C ARG A 76 -10.09 15.31 -9.28
N VAL A 77 -10.76 15.13 -8.16
CA VAL A 77 -10.67 13.97 -7.28
C VAL A 77 -11.98 13.18 -7.37
N GLN A 78 -11.91 11.88 -7.61
CA GLN A 78 -13.08 11.02 -7.74
C GLN A 78 -12.84 9.66 -7.10
N ILE A 79 -13.85 9.12 -6.41
CA ILE A 79 -13.83 7.75 -5.90
C ILE A 79 -13.89 6.79 -7.10
N VAL A 80 -13.06 5.76 -7.07
CA VAL A 80 -13.02 4.73 -8.11
C VAL A 80 -12.87 3.34 -7.50
N GLU A 81 -13.57 2.39 -8.08
CA GLU A 81 -13.25 0.99 -7.86
C GLU A 81 -11.89 0.67 -8.46
N CYS A 82 -11.11 -0.09 -7.77
CA CYS A 82 -9.82 -0.56 -8.25
C CYS A 82 -9.53 -1.99 -7.78
N LYS A 83 -8.46 -2.54 -8.27
CA LYS A 83 -7.98 -3.85 -7.84
C LYS A 83 -6.60 -3.69 -7.21
N SER A 84 -6.46 -4.23 -6.02
CA SER A 84 -5.25 -4.21 -5.21
C SER A 84 -4.43 -5.47 -5.43
N GLN A 85 -3.12 -5.30 -5.54
CA GLN A 85 -2.17 -6.40 -5.52
C GLN A 85 -1.27 -6.22 -4.29
N ILE A 86 -1.34 -7.15 -3.34
CA ILE A 86 -0.52 -7.12 -2.14
C ILE A 86 0.65 -8.08 -2.34
N GLY A 87 1.85 -7.51 -2.37
CA GLY A 87 3.09 -8.23 -2.66
C GLY A 87 3.45 -8.25 -4.14
N SER A 88 4.75 -8.34 -4.42
CA SER A 88 5.27 -8.47 -5.78
C SER A 88 5.51 -9.95 -6.11
N GLY A 89 4.71 -10.51 -6.99
CA GLY A 89 5.00 -11.79 -7.63
C GLY A 89 4.46 -13.06 -6.97
N ALA A 90 3.93 -13.00 -5.74
CA ALA A 90 3.40 -14.20 -5.08
C ALA A 90 2.03 -14.65 -5.61
N LEU A 91 1.19 -13.70 -6.03
CA LEU A 91 -0.15 -13.95 -6.58
C LEU A 91 -0.42 -12.95 -7.73
N PRO A 92 0.21 -13.11 -8.90
CA PRO A 92 0.08 -12.14 -10.00
C PRO A 92 -1.30 -12.15 -10.66
N ILE A 93 -2.13 -13.15 -10.39
CA ILE A 93 -3.41 -13.40 -11.06
C ILE A 93 -4.59 -12.96 -10.17
N ASP A 94 -4.49 -13.14 -8.85
CA ASP A 94 -5.59 -12.85 -7.92
C ASP A 94 -5.48 -11.42 -7.39
N LEU A 95 -6.25 -10.53 -8.01
CA LEU A 95 -6.37 -9.14 -7.59
C LEU A 95 -7.55 -9.00 -6.63
N LEU A 96 -7.33 -8.32 -5.50
CA LEU A 96 -8.34 -8.08 -4.49
C LEU A 96 -9.22 -6.89 -4.87
N PRO A 97 -10.56 -6.99 -4.77
CA PRO A 97 -11.45 -5.85 -4.91
C PRO A 97 -11.06 -4.75 -3.93
N SER A 98 -10.95 -3.52 -4.40
CA SER A 98 -10.56 -2.38 -3.58
C SER A 98 -11.22 -1.10 -4.05
N TRP A 99 -11.07 -0.05 -3.25
CA TRP A 99 -11.49 1.30 -3.56
C TRP A 99 -10.30 2.24 -3.45
N GLY A 100 -10.32 3.26 -4.25
CA GLY A 100 -9.29 4.26 -4.27
C GLY A 100 -9.78 5.59 -4.81
N VAL A 101 -8.83 6.46 -5.07
CA VAL A 101 -9.08 7.79 -5.61
C VAL A 101 -8.37 7.95 -6.94
N SER A 102 -9.11 8.45 -7.93
CA SER A 102 -8.59 8.92 -9.19
C SER A 102 -8.33 10.42 -9.10
N VAL A 103 -7.11 10.85 -9.35
CA VAL A 103 -6.70 12.25 -9.40
C VAL A 103 -6.34 12.61 -10.84
N VAL A 104 -7.10 13.54 -11.43
CA VAL A 104 -6.97 13.96 -12.83
C VAL A 104 -6.70 15.46 -12.87
N PRO A 105 -5.60 15.93 -13.49
CA PRO A 105 -5.35 17.36 -13.66
C PRO A 105 -6.51 18.03 -14.37
N LEU A 106 -6.92 19.24 -13.93
CA LEU A 106 -8.03 20.00 -14.54
C LEU A 106 -7.79 20.29 -16.02
N VAL A 107 -6.53 20.52 -16.40
CA VAL A 107 -6.12 20.58 -17.82
C VAL A 107 -5.41 19.27 -18.12
N PRO A 108 -6.06 18.32 -18.81
CA PRO A 108 -5.50 17.01 -19.09
C PRO A 108 -4.25 17.11 -19.97
N SER A 109 -3.11 16.70 -19.44
CA SER A 109 -1.88 16.47 -20.22
C SER A 109 -0.96 15.53 -19.45
N ASP A 110 -0.16 14.76 -20.16
CA ASP A 110 0.80 13.84 -19.56
C ASP A 110 1.84 14.60 -18.71
N SER A 111 2.27 15.77 -19.16
CA SER A 111 3.22 16.63 -18.43
C SER A 111 2.65 17.08 -17.09
N ARG A 112 1.39 17.53 -17.05
CA ARG A 112 0.73 17.94 -15.80
C ARG A 112 0.49 16.76 -14.86
N LEU A 113 0.12 15.61 -15.41
CA LEU A 113 -0.05 14.38 -14.63
C LEU A 113 1.28 13.95 -13.99
N GLN A 114 2.38 14.00 -14.75
CA GLN A 114 3.71 13.69 -14.22
C GLN A 114 4.17 14.72 -13.17
N THR A 115 3.85 16.00 -13.36
CA THR A 115 4.14 17.05 -12.37
C THR A 115 3.37 16.79 -11.08
N LEU A 116 2.09 16.47 -11.18
CA LEU A 116 1.26 16.11 -10.04
C LEU A 116 1.79 14.88 -9.31
N ASN A 117 2.08 13.81 -10.03
CA ASN A 117 2.69 12.60 -9.47
C ASN A 117 4.02 12.88 -8.76
N LYS A 118 4.86 13.77 -9.33
CA LYS A 118 6.09 14.24 -8.67
C LYS A 118 5.81 14.99 -7.36
N LYS A 119 4.78 15.85 -7.31
CA LYS A 119 4.40 16.55 -6.08
C LYS A 119 4.07 15.54 -4.97
N PHE A 120 3.20 14.56 -5.23
CA PHE A 120 2.86 13.51 -4.27
C PHE A 120 4.08 12.71 -3.78
N ARG A 121 5.01 12.40 -4.66
CA ARG A 121 6.22 11.63 -4.32
C ARG A 121 7.28 12.44 -3.57
N LYS A 122 7.20 13.78 -3.59
CA LYS A 122 8.15 14.68 -2.91
C LYS A 122 7.69 15.12 -1.53
N LEU A 123 6.52 14.70 -1.08
CA LEU A 123 6.03 14.98 0.27
C LEU A 123 6.98 14.41 1.33
N ALA A 124 6.91 14.93 2.55
CA ALA A 124 7.74 14.46 3.66
C ALA A 124 7.52 12.95 3.90
N VAL A 125 6.28 12.49 3.82
CA VAL A 125 5.94 11.07 3.65
C VAL A 125 5.41 10.89 2.23
N PRO A 126 6.18 10.24 1.32
CA PRO A 126 5.80 10.11 -0.08
C PRO A 126 4.50 9.35 -0.28
N ILE A 127 3.59 9.92 -1.06
CA ILE A 127 2.39 9.23 -1.53
C ILE A 127 2.66 8.68 -2.93
N ILE A 128 2.54 7.37 -3.07
CA ILE A 128 2.86 6.67 -4.31
C ILE A 128 1.59 6.06 -4.89
N GLY A 129 1.17 6.58 -6.04
CA GLY A 129 0.09 6.03 -6.83
C GLY A 129 0.58 5.41 -8.13
N ARG A 130 -0.34 4.79 -8.86
CA ARG A 130 -0.09 4.30 -10.22
C ARG A 130 -0.72 5.24 -11.25
N VAL A 131 0.03 5.53 -12.29
CA VAL A 131 -0.50 6.25 -13.45
C VAL A 131 -1.12 5.24 -14.40
N SER A 132 -2.39 5.44 -14.74
CA SER A 132 -3.14 4.58 -15.66
C SER A 132 -4.19 5.39 -16.39
N SER A 133 -4.24 5.28 -17.71
CA SER A 133 -5.27 5.93 -18.55
C SER A 133 -5.41 7.44 -18.28
N GLY A 134 -4.29 8.17 -18.23
CA GLY A 134 -4.28 9.62 -18.05
C GLY A 134 -4.64 10.11 -16.64
N ARG A 135 -4.65 9.26 -15.62
CA ARG A 135 -4.98 9.59 -14.23
C ARG A 135 -4.02 8.94 -13.25
N LEU A 136 -3.83 9.58 -12.11
CA LEU A 136 -3.14 9.02 -10.96
C LEU A 136 -4.17 8.30 -10.08
N ILE A 137 -3.97 7.02 -9.84
CA ILE A 137 -4.83 6.19 -8.99
C ILE A 137 -4.10 5.91 -7.69
N LEU A 138 -4.73 6.27 -6.58
CA LEU A 138 -4.32 5.95 -5.22
C LEU A 138 -5.23 4.85 -4.69
N ASP A 139 -4.67 3.69 -4.38
CA ASP A 139 -5.39 2.56 -3.79
C ASP A 139 -5.27 2.61 -2.28
N PHE A 140 -6.40 2.54 -1.57
CA PHE A 140 -6.43 2.74 -0.12
C PHE A 140 -6.51 1.46 0.71
N ARG A 141 -6.44 0.28 0.08
CA ARG A 141 -6.48 -1.00 0.80
C ARG A 141 -5.41 -1.11 1.88
N CYS A 142 -4.20 -0.62 1.59
CA CYS A 142 -3.04 -0.69 2.49
C CYS A 142 -2.80 0.60 3.28
N LEU A 143 -3.72 1.57 3.25
CA LEU A 143 -3.61 2.76 4.07
C LEU A 143 -3.93 2.42 5.53
N ASP A 144 -2.96 2.59 6.40
CA ASP A 144 -3.03 2.27 7.82
C ASP A 144 -3.18 3.53 8.70
N GLU A 145 -2.60 4.64 8.26
CA GLU A 145 -2.57 5.92 8.98
C GLU A 145 -3.25 7.03 8.15
N PRO A 146 -4.61 7.11 8.16
CA PRO A 146 -5.35 8.10 7.39
C PRO A 146 -5.01 9.55 7.75
N GLU A 147 -4.80 9.83 9.03
CA GLU A 147 -4.47 11.17 9.53
C GLU A 147 -3.13 11.64 8.95
N LEU A 148 -2.10 10.81 8.98
CA LEU A 148 -0.80 11.11 8.39
C LEU A 148 -0.91 11.35 6.88
N PHE A 149 -1.74 10.56 6.19
CA PHE A 149 -2.03 10.78 4.77
C PHE A 149 -2.69 12.15 4.54
N LEU A 150 -3.69 12.52 5.34
CA LEU A 150 -4.38 13.80 5.22
C LEU A 150 -3.47 14.99 5.54
N GLU A 151 -2.56 14.87 6.50
CA GLU A 151 -1.53 15.88 6.76
C GLU A 151 -0.66 16.13 5.52
N GLN A 152 -0.23 15.05 4.85
CA GLN A 152 0.55 15.18 3.62
C GLN A 152 -0.26 15.86 2.50
N ILE A 153 -1.55 15.57 2.39
CA ILE A 153 -2.43 16.20 1.38
C ILE A 153 -2.56 17.71 1.62
N ARG A 154 -2.76 18.13 2.87
CA ARG A 154 -2.85 19.56 3.24
C ARG A 154 -1.58 20.33 2.85
N SER A 155 -0.41 19.74 3.03
CA SER A 155 0.86 20.36 2.65
C SER A 155 1.00 20.61 1.13
N ILE A 156 0.22 19.92 0.29
CA ILE A 156 0.18 20.21 -1.16
C ILE A 156 -0.57 21.51 -1.43
N GLY A 157 -1.69 21.74 -0.75
CA GLY A 157 -2.49 22.97 -0.86
C GLY A 157 -1.70 24.19 -0.45
N GLU A 158 -1.03 24.14 0.70
CA GLU A 158 -0.19 25.24 1.23
C GLU A 158 0.97 25.62 0.30
N ALA A 159 1.60 24.66 -0.37
CA ALA A 159 2.69 24.92 -1.31
C ALA A 159 2.23 25.51 -2.65
N THR A 160 0.93 25.69 -2.85
CA THR A 160 0.34 26.15 -4.13
C THR A 160 -0.39 27.49 -3.95
N ALA A 161 -0.64 27.93 -2.72
CA ALA A 161 -1.16 29.25 -2.36
C ALA A 161 -0.04 30.28 -2.28
#